data_84094263c619574a16903aee81a8476a
#
_entry.id   84094263c619574a16903aee81a8476a
#
_cell.length_a   1.000
_cell.length_b   1.000
_cell.length_c   1.000
_cell.angle_alpha   90.00
_cell.angle_beta   90.00
_cell.angle_gamma   90.00
#
_symmetry.space_group_name_H-M   'P 1'
#
loop_
_entity.id
_entity.type
_entity.pdbx_description
1 polymer ?
#
loop_
_entity_poly.entity_id
_entity_poly.type
_entity_poly.pdbx_seq_one_letter_code
_entity_poly.pdbx_strand_id
1 'polypeptide(L)'
;AKKIAQEMGKEPLVVKTSWNGLIPALTSGKIDMIIAGMSPTAERKKEIAFSNSYYTSEPVLLVRKDGKYASAKTLEDFKDAKVTSQQGVYLYNLIDQLPGAKKETAMGDFAQMRQALESGVIDGYISERPEALTAETANSNFKMIQFEKGFEVGEEDASIAIGMRKDDNRIEQANAA
;
A
#
# COMPACT_ATOMS: atom_id res chain seq x y z
N ALA A 1 12.25 6.75 7.57
CA ALA A 1 13.44 7.19 6.82
C ALA A 1 14.39 8.04 7.67
N LYS A 2 13.93 9.17 8.29
CA LYS A 2 14.81 10.08 9.05
C LYS A 2 15.58 9.37 10.16
N LYS A 3 14.90 8.59 11.01
CA LYS A 3 15.53 7.86 12.11
C LYS A 3 16.60 6.89 11.60
N ILE A 4 16.29 6.10 10.58
CA ILE A 4 17.24 5.14 9.99
C ILE A 4 18.49 5.86 9.44
N ALA A 5 18.31 6.94 8.69
CA ALA A 5 19.44 7.72 8.18
C ALA A 5 20.30 8.29 9.31
N GLN A 6 19.67 8.78 10.38
CA GLN A 6 20.36 9.31 11.56
C GLN A 6 21.20 8.24 12.25
N GLU A 7 20.67 7.03 12.48
CA GLU A 7 21.42 5.89 13.04
C GLU A 7 22.59 5.45 12.15
N MET A 8 22.45 5.65 10.82
CA MET A 8 23.53 5.42 9.85
C MET A 8 24.52 6.59 9.73
N GLY A 9 24.37 7.67 10.52
CA GLY A 9 25.19 8.87 10.39
C GLY A 9 25.05 9.60 9.05
N LYS A 10 23.84 9.54 8.44
CA LYS A 10 23.52 10.10 7.13
C LYS A 10 22.34 11.06 7.20
N GLU A 11 22.24 11.93 6.22
CA GLU A 11 21.05 12.75 5.99
C GLU A 11 20.17 12.10 4.91
N PRO A 12 18.84 11.99 5.12
CA PRO A 12 17.96 11.39 4.13
C PRO A 12 17.63 12.36 3.01
N LEU A 13 17.87 11.95 1.79
CA LEU A 13 17.35 12.60 0.58
C LEU A 13 16.13 11.82 0.08
N VAL A 14 14.95 12.42 0.14
CA VAL A 14 13.72 11.80 -0.35
C VAL A 14 13.59 12.02 -1.86
N VAL A 15 13.60 10.93 -2.63
CA VAL A 15 13.44 10.94 -4.08
C VAL A 15 12.04 10.42 -4.41
N LYS A 16 11.18 11.28 -4.95
CA LYS A 16 9.84 10.89 -5.40
C LYS A 16 9.95 10.04 -6.66
N THR A 17 9.41 8.83 -6.60
CA THR A 17 9.45 7.84 -7.69
C THR A 17 8.08 7.20 -7.83
N SER A 18 7.65 6.90 -9.05
CA SER A 18 6.45 6.08 -9.27
C SER A 18 6.62 4.69 -8.67
N TRP A 19 5.52 4.04 -8.24
CA TRP A 19 5.59 2.73 -7.60
C TRP A 19 6.37 1.71 -8.45
N ASN A 20 6.01 1.56 -9.72
CA ASN A 20 6.67 0.61 -10.63
C ASN A 20 8.14 1.00 -10.96
N GLY A 21 8.54 2.22 -10.69
CA GLY A 21 9.90 2.71 -10.86
C GLY A 21 10.82 2.49 -9.66
N LEU A 22 10.31 2.07 -8.49
CA LEU A 22 11.09 1.96 -7.25
C LEU A 22 12.20 0.91 -7.36
N ILE A 23 11.89 -0.33 -7.73
CA ILE A 23 12.88 -1.40 -7.87
C ILE A 23 13.91 -1.08 -8.97
N PRO A 24 13.52 -0.66 -10.18
CA PRO A 24 14.48 -0.18 -11.18
C PRO A 24 15.38 0.96 -10.71
N ALA A 25 14.85 1.92 -9.96
CA ALA A 25 15.66 3.02 -9.41
C ALA A 25 16.66 2.53 -8.35
N LEU A 26 16.28 1.55 -7.53
CA LEU A 26 17.16 0.94 -6.54
C LEU A 26 18.28 0.14 -7.19
N THR A 27 17.95 -0.74 -8.14
CA THR A 27 18.92 -1.61 -8.81
C THR A 27 19.90 -0.84 -9.69
N SER A 28 19.47 0.28 -10.30
CA SER A 28 20.32 1.18 -11.06
C SER A 28 21.18 2.14 -10.21
N GLY A 29 21.02 2.13 -8.88
CA GLY A 29 21.76 3.00 -7.96
C GLY A 29 21.26 4.46 -7.91
N LYS A 30 20.13 4.78 -8.51
CA LYS A 30 19.50 6.12 -8.42
C LYS A 30 18.97 6.42 -7.01
N ILE A 31 18.58 5.40 -6.28
CA ILE A 31 18.22 5.46 -4.86
C ILE A 31 18.94 4.35 -4.10
N ASP A 32 19.13 4.52 -2.81
CA ASP A 32 19.85 3.56 -1.95
C ASP A 32 18.92 2.62 -1.19
N MET A 33 17.72 3.05 -0.88
CA MET A 33 16.73 2.29 -0.11
C MET A 33 15.32 2.61 -0.59
N ILE A 34 14.41 1.63 -0.48
CA ILE A 34 12.98 1.81 -0.65
C ILE A 34 12.33 1.74 0.73
N ILE A 35 11.82 2.87 1.22
CA ILE A 35 11.07 2.98 2.48
C ILE A 35 9.70 3.56 2.13
N ALA A 36 8.85 2.71 1.54
CA ALA A 36 7.62 3.13 0.85
C ALA A 36 6.43 2.18 1.07
N GLY A 37 6.39 1.46 2.19
CA GLY A 37 5.31 0.49 2.43
C GLY A 37 5.40 -0.74 1.52
N MET A 38 6.61 -1.20 1.20
CA MET A 38 6.79 -2.32 0.27
C MET A 38 6.82 -3.66 1.00
N SER A 39 5.96 -4.58 0.57
CA SER A 39 5.95 -5.96 1.06
C SER A 39 7.10 -6.79 0.47
N PRO A 40 7.78 -7.61 1.29
CA PRO A 40 8.91 -8.45 0.86
C PRO A 40 8.44 -9.75 0.18
N THR A 41 7.67 -9.65 -0.91
CA THR A 41 7.15 -10.81 -1.63
C THR A 41 8.27 -11.67 -2.21
N ALA A 42 7.99 -12.97 -2.41
CA ALA A 42 8.95 -13.91 -2.99
C ALA A 42 9.46 -13.44 -4.38
N GLU A 43 8.61 -12.79 -5.17
CA GLU A 43 9.01 -12.24 -6.46
C GLU A 43 10.02 -11.11 -6.31
N ARG A 44 9.74 -10.13 -5.44
CA ARG A 44 10.64 -9.00 -5.20
C ARG A 44 11.97 -9.43 -4.58
N LYS A 45 11.96 -10.45 -3.73
CA LYS A 45 13.18 -11.05 -3.15
C LYS A 45 14.12 -11.66 -4.21
N LYS A 46 13.63 -11.97 -5.39
CA LYS A 46 14.50 -12.40 -6.52
C LYS A 46 15.37 -11.26 -7.05
N GLU A 47 14.89 -10.03 -6.95
CA GLU A 47 15.57 -8.85 -7.50
C GLU A 47 16.34 -8.04 -6.45
N ILE A 48 15.77 -7.87 -5.26
CA ILE A 48 16.30 -7.03 -4.17
C ILE A 48 16.32 -7.76 -2.83
N ALA A 49 17.07 -7.24 -1.87
CA ALA A 49 17.08 -7.68 -0.48
C ALA A 49 16.10 -6.84 0.35
N PHE A 50 15.67 -7.39 1.49
CA PHE A 50 14.78 -6.72 2.43
C PHE A 50 15.32 -6.78 3.85
N SER A 51 15.11 -5.72 4.61
CA SER A 51 15.30 -5.71 6.06
C SER A 51 14.31 -6.66 6.74
N ASN A 52 14.44 -6.80 8.06
CA ASN A 52 13.36 -7.30 8.89
C ASN A 52 12.11 -6.44 8.69
N SER A 53 10.92 -7.05 8.84
CA SER A 53 9.66 -6.32 8.80
C SER A 53 9.59 -5.33 9.96
N TYR A 54 9.25 -4.08 9.67
CA TYR A 54 9.07 -3.03 10.68
C TYR A 54 7.61 -2.67 10.92
N TYR A 55 6.70 -3.17 10.10
CA TYR A 55 5.26 -2.90 10.20
C TYR A 55 4.48 -4.07 9.58
N THR A 56 3.34 -4.41 10.19
CA THR A 56 2.35 -5.30 9.58
C THR A 56 1.13 -4.47 9.20
N SER A 57 0.79 -4.49 7.92
CA SER A 57 -0.32 -3.70 7.39
C SER A 57 -1.61 -4.49 7.39
N GLU A 58 -2.71 -3.79 7.69
CA GLU A 58 -4.06 -4.29 7.49
C GLU A 58 -4.65 -3.66 6.24
N PRO A 59 -5.05 -4.46 5.23
CA PRO A 59 -5.83 -3.95 4.13
C PRO A 59 -7.19 -3.45 4.60
N VAL A 60 -7.54 -2.27 4.11
CA VAL A 60 -8.81 -1.63 4.40
C VAL A 60 -9.45 -1.13 3.12
N LEU A 61 -10.75 -0.88 3.14
CA LEU A 61 -11.48 -0.32 2.02
C LEU A 61 -11.95 1.09 2.37
N LEU A 62 -11.60 2.05 1.51
CA LEU A 62 -12.02 3.44 1.64
C LEU A 62 -13.21 3.70 0.73
N VAL A 63 -14.24 4.36 1.27
CA VAL A 63 -15.50 4.72 0.57
C VAL A 63 -15.86 6.18 0.83
N ARG A 64 -16.88 6.70 0.14
CA ARG A 64 -17.50 7.98 0.51
C ARG A 64 -18.49 7.79 1.65
N LYS A 65 -18.57 8.74 2.58
CA LYS A 65 -19.55 8.76 3.68
C LYS A 65 -20.98 8.94 3.19
N ASP A 66 -21.17 9.68 2.10
CA ASP A 66 -22.47 9.88 1.44
C ASP A 66 -22.80 8.78 0.40
N GLY A 67 -21.90 7.82 0.24
CA GLY A 67 -22.06 6.72 -0.71
C GLY A 67 -22.86 5.55 -0.17
N LYS A 68 -23.34 4.69 -1.09
CA LYS A 68 -24.15 3.48 -0.82
C LYS A 68 -23.48 2.55 0.21
N TYR A 69 -22.16 2.48 0.21
CA TYR A 69 -21.38 1.50 0.98
C TYR A 69 -20.82 2.04 2.31
N ALA A 70 -21.25 3.25 2.73
CA ALA A 70 -20.77 3.89 3.95
C ALA A 70 -21.07 3.14 5.25
N SER A 71 -22.12 2.29 5.25
CA SER A 71 -22.54 1.47 6.38
C SER A 71 -22.12 0.00 6.28
N ALA A 72 -21.33 -0.37 5.27
CA ALA A 72 -20.82 -1.73 5.09
C ALA A 72 -20.01 -2.18 6.31
N LYS A 73 -20.12 -3.47 6.66
CA LYS A 73 -19.41 -4.11 7.79
C LYS A 73 -18.75 -5.41 7.40
N THR A 74 -19.22 -6.03 6.32
CA THR A 74 -18.71 -7.30 5.80
C THR A 74 -18.25 -7.16 4.36
N LEU A 75 -17.47 -8.12 3.87
CA LEU A 75 -17.00 -8.13 2.49
C LEU A 75 -18.17 -8.31 1.49
N GLU A 76 -19.21 -9.01 1.89
CA GLU A 76 -20.43 -9.27 1.11
C GLU A 76 -21.27 -8.02 0.86
N ASP A 77 -21.16 -7.02 1.73
CA ASP A 77 -21.90 -5.75 1.58
C ASP A 77 -21.47 -4.96 0.34
N PHE A 78 -20.34 -5.33 -0.29
CA PHE A 78 -19.79 -4.67 -1.47
C PHE A 78 -20.28 -5.25 -2.80
N LYS A 79 -21.35 -6.04 -2.78
CA LYS A 79 -21.96 -6.52 -4.02
C LYS A 79 -22.30 -5.35 -4.96
N ASP A 80 -21.93 -5.51 -6.24
CA ASP A 80 -22.05 -4.51 -7.32
C ASP A 80 -21.19 -3.24 -7.15
N ALA A 81 -20.42 -3.10 -6.07
CA ALA A 81 -19.52 -1.98 -5.87
C ALA A 81 -18.40 -1.97 -6.92
N LYS A 82 -18.11 -0.81 -7.47
CA LYS A 82 -16.96 -0.57 -8.35
C LYS A 82 -15.74 -0.34 -7.48
N VAL A 83 -14.84 -1.32 -7.42
CA VAL A 83 -13.68 -1.30 -6.53
C VAL A 83 -12.39 -1.41 -7.32
N THR A 84 -11.39 -0.61 -6.93
CA THR A 84 -10.04 -0.66 -7.49
C THR A 84 -8.98 -0.73 -6.39
N SER A 85 -7.72 -0.76 -6.79
CA SER A 85 -6.55 -0.56 -5.95
C SER A 85 -5.37 -0.08 -6.78
N GLN A 86 -4.23 0.13 -6.15
CA GLN A 86 -3.02 0.55 -6.85
C GLN A 86 -2.47 -0.57 -7.74
N GLN A 87 -1.94 -0.19 -8.89
CA GLN A 87 -1.29 -1.12 -9.82
C GLN A 87 0.00 -1.70 -9.22
N GLY A 88 0.23 -2.99 -9.44
CA GLY A 88 1.47 -3.66 -9.05
C GLY A 88 1.60 -3.99 -7.56
N VAL A 89 0.49 -3.97 -6.81
CA VAL A 89 0.43 -4.39 -5.41
C VAL A 89 -0.56 -5.52 -5.21
N TYR A 90 -0.33 -6.36 -4.18
CA TYR A 90 -1.18 -7.49 -3.84
C TYR A 90 -2.64 -7.08 -3.51
N LEU A 91 -2.82 -5.85 -3.01
CA LEU A 91 -4.13 -5.30 -2.63
C LEU A 91 -5.16 -5.36 -3.76
N TYR A 92 -4.72 -5.24 -5.02
CA TYR A 92 -5.60 -5.33 -6.17
C TYR A 92 -6.25 -6.73 -6.31
N ASN A 93 -5.54 -7.78 -5.90
CA ASN A 93 -6.07 -9.15 -5.92
C ASN A 93 -7.08 -9.41 -4.79
N LEU A 94 -7.03 -8.61 -3.71
CA LEU A 94 -7.99 -8.73 -2.61
C LEU A 94 -9.41 -8.33 -3.02
N ILE A 95 -9.59 -7.64 -4.14
CA ILE A 95 -10.93 -7.33 -4.68
C ILE A 95 -11.69 -8.62 -4.99
N ASP A 96 -11.00 -9.70 -5.33
CA ASP A 96 -11.61 -11.01 -5.61
C ASP A 96 -12.23 -11.65 -4.35
N GLN A 97 -11.92 -11.14 -3.15
CA GLN A 97 -12.55 -11.53 -1.89
C GLN A 97 -13.84 -10.75 -1.58
N LEU A 98 -14.23 -9.78 -2.42
CA LEU A 98 -15.51 -9.06 -2.30
C LEU A 98 -16.55 -9.72 -3.20
N PRO A 99 -17.50 -10.51 -2.66
CA PRO A 99 -18.44 -11.27 -3.49
C PRO A 99 -19.33 -10.36 -4.34
N GLY A 100 -19.23 -10.51 -5.67
CA GLY A 100 -20.04 -9.74 -6.62
C GLY A 100 -19.65 -8.29 -6.81
N ALA A 101 -18.51 -7.84 -6.27
CA ALA A 101 -17.96 -6.54 -6.58
C ALA A 101 -17.45 -6.48 -8.04
N LYS A 102 -17.47 -5.30 -8.62
CA LYS A 102 -16.93 -5.01 -9.95
C LYS A 102 -15.49 -4.54 -9.81
N LYS A 103 -14.56 -5.39 -10.27
CA LYS A 103 -13.14 -5.08 -10.25
C LYS A 103 -12.79 -4.11 -11.37
N GLU A 104 -12.56 -2.85 -11.00
CA GLU A 104 -12.17 -1.79 -11.94
C GLU A 104 -10.67 -1.85 -12.23
N THR A 105 -10.24 -1.21 -13.32
CA THR A 105 -8.82 -1.15 -13.70
C THR A 105 -7.97 -0.56 -12.58
N ALA A 106 -6.85 -1.21 -12.27
CA ALA A 106 -5.89 -0.72 -11.28
C ALA A 106 -5.32 0.66 -11.66
N MET A 107 -5.15 1.53 -10.68
CA MET A 107 -4.70 2.91 -10.88
C MET A 107 -3.23 3.10 -10.49
N GLY A 108 -2.56 4.09 -11.09
CA GLY A 108 -1.13 4.29 -10.92
C GLY A 108 -0.72 4.84 -9.55
N ASP A 109 -1.59 5.65 -8.94
CA ASP A 109 -1.30 6.30 -7.66
C ASP A 109 -2.56 6.62 -6.84
N PHE A 110 -2.35 6.96 -5.57
CA PHE A 110 -3.43 7.29 -4.63
C PHE A 110 -4.18 8.57 -4.99
N ALA A 111 -3.55 9.55 -5.65
CA ALA A 111 -4.23 10.77 -6.05
C ALA A 111 -5.32 10.49 -7.09
N GLN A 112 -5.03 9.61 -8.05
CA GLN A 112 -6.01 9.16 -9.04
C GLN A 112 -7.17 8.41 -8.37
N MET A 113 -6.88 7.49 -7.43
CA MET A 113 -7.92 6.74 -6.71
C MET A 113 -8.80 7.64 -5.86
N ARG A 114 -8.23 8.60 -5.14
CA ARG A 114 -8.99 9.59 -4.35
C ARG A 114 -9.89 10.46 -5.23
N GLN A 115 -9.38 10.93 -6.37
CA GLN A 115 -10.17 11.70 -7.33
C GLN A 115 -11.32 10.87 -7.93
N ALA A 116 -11.06 9.61 -8.31
CA ALA A 116 -12.07 8.70 -8.83
C ALA A 116 -13.15 8.37 -7.78
N LEU A 117 -12.76 8.21 -6.51
CA LEU A 117 -13.68 8.00 -5.39
C LEU A 117 -14.54 9.25 -5.15
N GLU A 118 -13.94 10.42 -5.09
CA GLU A 118 -14.64 11.68 -4.86
C GLU A 118 -15.66 11.99 -5.96
N SER A 119 -15.30 11.77 -7.22
CA SER A 119 -16.18 11.96 -8.38
C SER A 119 -17.23 10.86 -8.58
N GLY A 120 -17.17 9.76 -7.81
CA GLY A 120 -18.12 8.64 -7.93
C GLY A 120 -17.87 7.73 -9.13
N VAL A 121 -16.72 7.80 -9.78
CA VAL A 121 -16.30 6.87 -10.84
C VAL A 121 -16.11 5.46 -10.24
N ILE A 122 -15.56 5.39 -9.03
CA ILE A 122 -15.50 4.18 -8.20
C ILE A 122 -16.29 4.36 -6.91
N ASP A 123 -16.71 3.25 -6.31
CA ASP A 123 -17.41 3.22 -5.02
C ASP A 123 -16.44 3.05 -3.84
N GLY A 124 -15.28 2.46 -4.09
CA GLY A 124 -14.24 2.29 -3.10
C GLY A 124 -12.90 1.87 -3.70
N TYR A 125 -11.86 1.96 -2.89
CA TYR A 125 -10.57 1.36 -3.22
C TYR A 125 -9.94 0.69 -2.00
N ILE A 126 -9.22 -0.40 -2.26
CA ILE A 126 -8.47 -1.12 -1.23
C ILE A 126 -7.09 -0.47 -1.10
N SER A 127 -6.72 -0.14 0.13
CA SER A 127 -5.40 0.39 0.48
C SER A 127 -4.95 -0.15 1.83
N GLU A 128 -3.77 0.25 2.26
CA GLU A 128 -3.30 -0.01 3.60
C GLU A 128 -3.82 1.05 4.58
N ARG A 129 -4.03 0.65 5.83
CA ARG A 129 -4.57 1.51 6.88
C ARG A 129 -3.91 2.90 7.00
N PRO A 130 -2.58 3.07 6.94
CA PRO A 130 -1.96 4.39 7.05
C PRO A 130 -2.34 5.35 5.91
N GLU A 131 -2.49 4.82 4.68
CA GLU A 131 -2.96 5.62 3.55
C GLU A 131 -4.41 6.02 3.72
N ALA A 132 -5.28 5.07 4.10
CA ALA A 132 -6.70 5.34 4.33
C ALA A 132 -6.93 6.40 5.40
N LEU A 133 -6.20 6.37 6.51
CA LEU A 133 -6.24 7.41 7.55
C LEU A 133 -5.81 8.78 7.02
N THR A 134 -4.79 8.81 6.17
CA THR A 134 -4.34 10.05 5.52
C THR A 134 -5.42 10.60 4.59
N ALA A 135 -6.08 9.75 3.82
CA ALA A 135 -7.16 10.14 2.93
C ALA A 135 -8.39 10.65 3.68
N GLU A 136 -8.81 10.00 4.79
CA GLU A 136 -9.90 10.48 5.65
C GLU A 136 -9.59 11.85 6.26
N THR A 137 -8.33 12.07 6.66
CA THR A 137 -7.91 13.36 7.22
C THR A 137 -7.93 14.46 6.16
N ALA A 138 -7.55 14.14 4.93
CA ALA A 138 -7.52 15.09 3.82
C ALA A 138 -8.90 15.41 3.24
N ASN A 139 -9.86 14.49 3.32
CA ASN A 139 -11.21 14.66 2.81
C ASN A 139 -12.23 14.10 3.82
N SER A 140 -13.01 14.99 4.43
CA SER A 140 -13.99 14.65 5.46
C SER A 140 -15.15 13.77 4.96
N ASN A 141 -15.36 13.68 3.63
CA ASN A 141 -16.36 12.79 3.02
C ASN A 141 -15.83 11.36 2.82
N PHE A 142 -14.54 11.12 3.03
CA PHE A 142 -14.01 9.76 2.97
C PHE A 142 -14.17 9.03 4.31
N LYS A 143 -14.34 7.72 4.21
CA LYS A 143 -14.52 6.82 5.35
C LYS A 143 -13.80 5.50 5.10
N MET A 144 -12.95 5.12 6.03
CA MET A 144 -12.37 3.79 6.08
C MET A 144 -13.38 2.81 6.68
N ILE A 145 -13.63 1.72 5.99
CA ILE A 145 -14.49 0.64 6.48
C ILE A 145 -13.66 -0.28 7.38
N GLN A 146 -14.16 -0.49 8.58
CA GLN A 146 -13.66 -1.50 9.51
C GLN A 146 -14.55 -2.74 9.39
N PHE A 147 -13.98 -3.82 8.88
CA PHE A 147 -14.68 -5.08 8.73
C PHE A 147 -14.73 -5.84 10.05
N GLU A 148 -15.83 -6.58 10.28
CA GLU A 148 -15.95 -7.54 11.40
C GLU A 148 -14.97 -8.70 11.20
N LYS A 149 -14.86 -9.19 9.95
CA LYS A 149 -13.83 -10.10 9.48
C LYS A 149 -13.20 -9.48 8.23
N GLY A 150 -11.92 -9.11 8.33
CA GLY A 150 -11.19 -8.44 7.24
C GLY A 150 -10.76 -9.41 6.13
N PHE A 151 -9.95 -8.87 5.22
CA PHE A 151 -9.36 -9.65 4.13
C PHE A 151 -8.43 -10.74 4.63
N GLU A 152 -8.42 -11.87 3.95
CA GLU A 152 -7.40 -12.91 4.15
C GLU A 152 -6.14 -12.53 3.38
N VAL A 153 -5.02 -12.38 4.11
CA VAL A 153 -3.74 -11.92 3.55
C VAL A 153 -2.63 -12.84 4.01
N GLY A 154 -1.75 -13.22 3.10
CA GLY A 154 -0.54 -13.95 3.44
C GLY A 154 0.40 -13.10 4.33
N GLU A 155 1.10 -13.73 5.25
CA GLU A 155 2.01 -13.05 6.20
C GLU A 155 3.05 -12.18 5.48
N GLU A 156 3.63 -12.66 4.36
CA GLU A 156 4.60 -11.91 3.57
C GLU A 156 3.99 -10.68 2.91
N ASP A 157 2.74 -10.77 2.42
CA ASP A 157 2.04 -9.65 1.79
C ASP A 157 1.66 -8.57 2.80
N ALA A 158 1.27 -8.97 4.01
CA ALA A 158 0.94 -8.06 5.11
C ALA A 158 2.17 -7.37 5.71
N SER A 159 3.36 -7.96 5.57
CA SER A 159 4.61 -7.43 6.10
C SER A 159 5.14 -6.26 5.28
N ILE A 160 5.70 -5.26 5.95
CA ILE A 160 6.35 -4.12 5.31
C ILE A 160 7.82 -4.07 5.75
N ALA A 161 8.71 -3.99 4.77
CA ALA A 161 10.15 -3.97 5.00
C ALA A 161 10.87 -2.93 4.12
N ILE A 162 12.11 -2.64 4.45
CA ILE A 162 12.96 -1.73 3.65
C ILE A 162 13.58 -2.54 2.51
N GLY A 163 13.36 -2.09 1.26
CA GLY A 163 14.05 -2.67 0.10
C GLY A 163 15.46 -2.10 -0.06
N MET A 164 16.43 -2.96 -0.31
CA MET A 164 17.84 -2.62 -0.52
C MET A 164 18.43 -3.47 -1.66
N ARG A 165 19.56 -3.04 -2.25
CA ARG A 165 20.27 -3.89 -3.20
C ARG A 165 20.79 -5.16 -2.51
N LYS A 166 20.90 -6.27 -3.24
CA LYS A 166 21.34 -7.57 -2.69
C LYS A 166 22.75 -7.57 -2.13
N ASP A 167 23.61 -6.74 -2.67
CA ASP A 167 25.01 -6.57 -2.27
C ASP A 167 25.23 -5.44 -1.26
N ASP A 168 24.15 -4.85 -0.75
CA ASP A 168 24.24 -3.73 0.20
C ASP A 168 24.53 -4.25 1.62
N ASN A 169 25.73 -3.96 2.12
CA ASN A 169 26.18 -4.37 3.45
C ASN A 169 25.53 -3.59 4.60
N ARG A 170 24.70 -2.58 4.30
CA ARG A 170 24.00 -1.77 5.30
C ARG A 170 22.69 -2.39 5.79
N ILE A 171 22.30 -3.56 5.30
CA ILE A 171 21.04 -4.20 5.68
C ILE A 171 20.99 -4.52 7.18
N GLU A 172 22.11 -4.91 7.78
CA GLU A 172 22.20 -5.14 9.22
C GLU A 172 22.04 -3.86 10.02
N GLN A 173 22.59 -2.74 9.54
CA GLN A 173 22.39 -1.44 10.16
C GLN A 173 20.93 -0.98 10.05
N ALA A 174 20.27 -1.25 8.92
CA ALA A 174 18.85 -0.97 8.75
C ALA A 174 17.97 -1.79 9.69
N ASN A 175 18.36 -3.04 10.00
CA ASN A 175 17.66 -3.91 10.94
C ASN A 175 17.85 -3.50 12.40
N ALA A 176 18.96 -2.83 12.73
CA ALA A 176 19.26 -2.38 14.09
C ALA A 176 18.63 -1.02 14.44
N ALA A 177 18.23 -0.23 13.46
CA ALA A 177 17.66 1.11 13.61
C ALA A 177 16.14 1.10 13.88
#